data_1d76ec4e366dec0edcc869889f74ef45
#
_entry.id   1d76ec4e366dec0edcc869889f74ef45
#
_cell.length_a   1.000
_cell.length_b   1.000
_cell.length_c   1.000
_cell.angle_alpha   90.00
_cell.angle_beta   90.00
_cell.angle_gamma   90.00
#
_symmetry.space_group_name_H-M   'P 1'
#
loop_
_entity.id
_entity.type
_entity.pdbx_description
1 polymer ?
#
loop_
_entity_poly.entity_id
_entity_poly.type
_entity_poly.pdbx_seq_one_letter_code
_entity_poly.pdbx_strand_id
1 'polypeptide(L)'
;ERSRGLGDVYKRQIMDQIASPILTIPGISYRMGAMILAEIGDFARFDSLDKILAYAGLSPSTYQSGKLDNAYAHMEKRGSRYLRYALYNAAKYVCHWDASFCAYLAKKRAEGKHYNVALPHAAKKLVRLIFALQRSGQPYCPTA
;
A
#
# COMPACT_ATOMS: atom_id res chain seq x y z
N GLU A 1 -22.37 -7.98 -16.42
CA GLU A 1 -22.36 -8.50 -15.04
C GLU A 1 -21.72 -9.89 -14.94
N ARG A 2 -21.98 -10.78 -15.90
CA ARG A 2 -21.32 -12.10 -15.91
C ARG A 2 -19.79 -11.97 -16.04
N SER A 3 -19.30 -11.01 -16.82
CA SER A 3 -17.86 -10.80 -16.98
C SER A 3 -17.19 -10.29 -15.69
N ARG A 4 -17.89 -9.48 -14.91
CA ARG A 4 -17.39 -9.04 -13.60
C ARG A 4 -17.29 -10.19 -12.61
N GLY A 5 -18.34 -11.03 -12.54
CA GLY A 5 -18.35 -12.21 -11.67
C GLY A 5 -17.23 -13.18 -11.99
N LEU A 6 -17.03 -13.45 -13.29
CA LEU A 6 -15.95 -14.34 -13.75
C LEU A 6 -14.57 -13.74 -13.45
N GLY A 7 -14.40 -12.43 -13.64
CA GLY A 7 -13.16 -11.74 -13.30
C GLY A 7 -12.82 -11.82 -11.83
N ASP A 8 -13.81 -11.66 -10.97
CA ASP A 8 -13.61 -11.71 -9.51
C ASP A 8 -13.29 -13.13 -9.04
N VAL A 9 -13.96 -14.14 -9.61
CA VAL A 9 -13.68 -15.55 -9.31
C VAL A 9 -12.26 -15.90 -9.76
N TYR A 10 -11.85 -15.45 -10.96
CA TYR A 10 -10.52 -15.71 -11.49
C TYR A 10 -9.44 -15.06 -10.62
N LYS A 11 -9.66 -13.82 -10.21
CA LYS A 11 -8.73 -13.12 -9.30
C LYS A 11 -8.60 -13.83 -7.97
N ARG A 12 -9.72 -14.27 -7.43
CA ARG A 12 -9.74 -15.02 -6.17
C ARG A 12 -8.96 -16.32 -6.29
N GLN A 13 -9.14 -17.05 -7.38
CA GLN A 13 -8.42 -18.30 -7.62
C GLN A 13 -6.91 -18.05 -7.70
N ILE A 14 -6.48 -16.99 -8.41
CA ILE A 14 -5.06 -16.63 -8.50
C ILE A 14 -4.50 -16.29 -7.13
N MET A 15 -5.23 -15.50 -6.34
CA MET A 15 -4.80 -15.10 -5.00
C MET A 15 -4.72 -16.30 -4.06
N ASP A 16 -5.66 -17.23 -4.16
CA ASP A 16 -5.63 -18.46 -3.36
C ASP A 16 -4.43 -19.33 -3.73
N GLN A 17 -4.08 -19.40 -5.03
CA GLN A 17 -2.91 -20.15 -5.50
C GLN A 17 -1.61 -19.53 -5.03
N ILE A 18 -1.54 -18.20 -4.99
CA ILE A 18 -0.34 -17.47 -4.55
C ILE A 18 -0.22 -17.51 -3.03
N ALA A 19 -1.33 -17.72 -2.33
CA ALA A 19 -1.39 -17.76 -0.86
C ALA A 19 -0.70 -16.54 -0.22
N SER A 20 -0.99 -15.37 -0.75
CA SER A 20 -0.31 -14.15 -0.31
C SER A 20 -0.71 -13.76 1.11
N PRO A 21 0.28 -13.49 1.99
CA PRO A 21 -0.02 -13.07 3.36
C PRO A 21 -0.66 -11.68 3.46
N ILE A 22 -0.64 -10.88 2.41
CA ILE A 22 -1.27 -9.55 2.47
C ILE A 22 -2.79 -9.63 2.64
N LEU A 23 -3.40 -10.75 2.25
CA LEU A 23 -4.84 -10.96 2.43
C LEU A 23 -5.25 -11.15 3.88
N THR A 24 -4.29 -11.40 4.76
CA THR A 24 -4.54 -11.51 6.20
C THR A 24 -4.65 -10.16 6.89
N ILE A 25 -4.30 -9.08 6.22
CA ILE A 25 -4.43 -7.73 6.76
C ILE A 25 -5.91 -7.33 6.76
N PRO A 26 -6.49 -6.97 7.92
CA PRO A 26 -7.88 -6.53 7.96
C PRO A 26 -8.10 -5.31 7.07
N GLY A 27 -9.11 -5.38 6.22
CA GLY A 27 -9.44 -4.31 5.29
C GLY A 27 -8.94 -4.50 3.86
N ILE A 28 -8.05 -5.46 3.62
CA ILE A 28 -7.60 -5.78 2.26
C ILE A 28 -8.44 -6.92 1.71
N SER A 29 -9.27 -6.59 0.70
CA SER A 29 -10.07 -7.57 -0.01
C SER A 29 -9.23 -8.30 -1.06
N TYR A 30 -9.77 -9.41 -1.58
CA TYR A 30 -9.13 -10.13 -2.69
C TYR A 30 -8.86 -9.22 -3.88
N ARG A 31 -9.83 -8.39 -4.22
CA ARG A 31 -9.71 -7.46 -5.36
C ARG A 31 -8.58 -6.47 -5.14
N MET A 32 -8.54 -5.86 -3.96
CA MET A 32 -7.51 -4.87 -3.63
C MET A 32 -6.14 -5.51 -3.54
N GLY A 33 -6.06 -6.68 -2.90
CA GLY A 33 -4.81 -7.43 -2.82
C GLY A 33 -4.29 -7.83 -4.19
N ALA A 34 -5.18 -8.27 -5.08
CA ALA A 34 -4.81 -8.61 -6.44
C ALA A 34 -4.28 -7.41 -7.22
N MET A 35 -4.90 -6.24 -7.06
CA MET A 35 -4.42 -5.00 -7.69
C MET A 35 -3.02 -4.64 -7.23
N ILE A 36 -2.79 -4.68 -5.93
CA ILE A 36 -1.48 -4.34 -5.34
C ILE A 36 -0.41 -5.30 -5.85
N LEU A 37 -0.67 -6.60 -5.78
CA LEU A 37 0.29 -7.61 -6.22
C LEU A 37 0.55 -7.54 -7.73
N ALA A 38 -0.49 -7.30 -8.52
CA ALA A 38 -0.34 -7.19 -9.97
C ALA A 38 0.50 -5.98 -10.36
N GLU A 39 0.31 -4.84 -9.69
CA GLU A 39 1.07 -3.62 -9.97
C GLU A 39 2.52 -3.70 -9.49
N ILE A 40 2.78 -4.32 -8.36
CA ILE A 40 4.13 -4.49 -7.86
C ILE A 40 4.86 -5.57 -8.68
N GLY A 41 4.15 -6.64 -9.03
CA GLY A 41 4.74 -7.79 -9.72
C GLY A 41 5.64 -8.58 -8.78
N ASP A 42 6.87 -8.84 -9.21
CA ASP A 42 7.83 -9.55 -8.39
C ASP A 42 8.48 -8.59 -7.38
N PHE A 43 8.29 -8.86 -6.10
CA PHE A 43 8.90 -8.06 -5.03
C PHE A 43 10.43 -8.14 -5.07
N ALA A 44 11.00 -9.21 -5.60
CA ALA A 44 12.44 -9.37 -5.71
C ALA A 44 13.10 -8.35 -6.65
N ARG A 45 12.33 -7.74 -7.56
CA ARG A 45 12.86 -6.69 -8.44
C ARG A 45 13.16 -5.38 -7.71
N PHE A 46 12.65 -5.24 -6.49
CA PHE A 46 12.90 -4.07 -5.65
C PHE A 46 13.94 -4.42 -4.59
N ASP A 47 15.10 -3.79 -4.66
CA ASP A 47 16.21 -4.04 -3.74
C ASP A 47 15.91 -3.56 -2.33
N SER A 48 15.02 -2.57 -2.20
CA SER A 48 14.72 -1.98 -0.91
C SER A 48 13.29 -1.47 -0.85
N LEU A 49 12.83 -1.23 0.36
CA LEU A 49 11.54 -0.62 0.62
C LEU A 49 11.42 0.76 -0.05
N ASP A 50 12.51 1.52 -0.04
CA ASP A 50 12.51 2.87 -0.61
C ASP A 50 12.17 2.84 -2.11
N LYS A 51 12.61 1.82 -2.82
CA LYS A 51 12.31 1.68 -4.25
C LYS A 51 10.85 1.39 -4.50
N ILE A 52 10.22 0.59 -3.66
CA ILE A 52 8.78 0.35 -3.75
C ILE A 52 8.00 1.63 -3.43
N LEU A 53 8.41 2.37 -2.40
CA LEU A 53 7.79 3.64 -2.05
C LEU A 53 7.90 4.65 -3.18
N ALA A 54 9.05 4.73 -3.82
CA ALA A 54 9.26 5.60 -4.97
C ALA A 54 8.38 5.19 -6.15
N TYR A 55 8.30 3.90 -6.42
CA TYR A 55 7.45 3.36 -7.49
C TYR A 55 5.97 3.67 -7.24
N ALA A 56 5.54 3.63 -5.99
CA ALA A 56 4.17 3.97 -5.62
C ALA A 56 3.92 5.49 -5.55
N GLY A 57 4.98 6.30 -5.68
CA GLY A 57 4.86 7.74 -5.54
C GLY A 57 4.66 8.19 -4.10
N LEU A 58 5.17 7.44 -3.15
CA LEU A 58 5.03 7.70 -1.72
C LEU A 58 6.36 8.01 -1.05
N SER A 59 7.42 8.20 -1.81
CA SER A 59 8.75 8.47 -1.26
C SER A 59 8.80 9.85 -0.62
N PRO A 60 9.29 9.96 0.63
CA PRO A 60 9.43 11.25 1.28
C PRO A 60 10.69 12.02 0.88
N SER A 61 11.58 11.38 0.13
CA SER A 61 12.95 11.92 -0.08
C SER A 61 13.01 13.18 -0.91
N THR A 62 11.97 13.52 -1.65
CA THR A 62 11.94 14.65 -2.55
C THR A 62 11.67 15.98 -1.90
N TYR A 63 11.30 16.01 -0.64
CA TYR A 63 10.91 17.26 0.03
C TYR A 63 12.00 17.87 0.89
N GLN A 64 13.24 17.38 0.78
CA GLN A 64 14.30 17.77 1.69
C GLN A 64 15.33 18.74 1.12
N SER A 65 15.33 18.99 -0.19
CA SER A 65 16.43 19.72 -0.81
C SER A 65 16.03 20.93 -1.66
N GLY A 66 15.21 21.79 -1.14
CA GLY A 66 14.96 23.14 -1.69
C GLY A 66 14.57 23.18 -3.16
N LYS A 67 15.41 23.79 -3.98
CA LYS A 67 15.10 24.03 -5.40
C LYS A 67 15.02 22.78 -6.26
N LEU A 68 15.60 21.70 -5.82
CA LEU A 68 15.53 20.42 -6.53
C LEU A 68 14.20 19.71 -6.30
N ASP A 69 13.45 20.12 -5.30
CA ASP A 69 12.21 19.46 -4.90
C ASP A 69 11.16 19.45 -6.01
N ASN A 70 11.02 20.56 -6.72
CA ASN A 70 10.00 20.65 -7.76
C ASN A 70 10.28 19.73 -8.95
N ALA A 71 11.56 19.61 -9.34
CA ALA A 71 11.95 18.73 -10.42
C ALA A 71 11.77 17.25 -10.03
N TYR A 72 12.18 16.89 -8.82
CA TYR A 72 12.06 15.52 -8.33
C TYR A 72 10.64 15.12 -7.99
N ALA A 73 9.81 16.05 -7.53
CA ALA A 73 8.40 15.77 -7.28
C ALA A 73 7.69 15.30 -8.55
N HIS A 74 8.05 15.84 -9.71
CA HIS A 74 7.54 15.37 -10.98
C HIS A 74 8.02 13.96 -11.33
N MET A 75 9.25 13.62 -10.96
CA MET A 75 9.80 12.29 -11.24
C MET A 75 9.17 11.21 -10.38
N GLU A 76 8.81 11.52 -9.15
CA GLU A 76 8.13 10.57 -8.27
C GLU A 76 6.74 10.19 -8.77
N LYS A 77 6.04 11.12 -9.40
CA LYS A 77 4.74 10.84 -9.99
C LYS A 77 4.82 9.92 -11.21
N ARG A 78 6.02 9.58 -11.69
CA ARG A 78 6.23 8.62 -12.77
C ARG A 78 6.04 7.17 -12.33
N GLY A 79 5.99 6.91 -11.03
CA GLY A 79 5.67 5.58 -10.55
C GLY A 79 4.23 5.20 -10.93
N SER A 80 3.84 3.99 -10.59
CA SER A 80 2.51 3.51 -10.93
C SER A 80 1.43 4.29 -10.18
N ARG A 81 0.65 5.06 -10.92
CA ARG A 81 -0.51 5.74 -10.36
C ARG A 81 -1.59 4.75 -9.93
N TYR A 82 -1.63 3.60 -10.58
CA TYR A 82 -2.57 2.54 -10.24
C TYR A 82 -2.21 1.91 -8.89
N LEU A 83 -0.93 1.68 -8.66
CA LEU A 83 -0.46 1.19 -7.36
C LEU A 83 -0.75 2.21 -6.26
N ARG A 84 -0.47 3.49 -6.50
CA ARG A 84 -0.78 4.55 -5.55
C ARG A 84 -2.25 4.62 -5.21
N TYR A 85 -3.11 4.55 -6.24
CA TYR A 85 -4.56 4.51 -6.05
C TYR A 85 -4.98 3.31 -5.19
N ALA A 86 -4.48 2.13 -5.51
CA ALA A 86 -4.79 0.92 -4.78
C ALA A 86 -4.34 1.01 -3.32
N LEU A 87 -3.15 1.54 -3.08
CA LEU A 87 -2.61 1.69 -1.73
C LEU A 87 -3.37 2.71 -0.90
N TYR A 88 -3.79 3.84 -1.49
CA TYR A 88 -4.61 4.81 -0.78
C TYR A 88 -5.96 4.22 -0.38
N ASN A 89 -6.61 3.54 -1.30
CA ASN A 89 -7.89 2.90 -1.00
C ASN A 89 -7.74 1.79 0.03
N ALA A 90 -6.71 0.96 -0.11
CA ALA A 90 -6.41 -0.08 0.88
C ALA A 90 -6.17 0.54 2.26
N ALA A 91 -5.40 1.63 2.32
CA ALA A 91 -5.12 2.30 3.58
C ALA A 91 -6.38 2.81 4.27
N LYS A 92 -7.34 3.33 3.52
CA LYS A 92 -8.63 3.77 4.08
C LYS A 92 -9.33 2.61 4.79
N TYR A 93 -9.42 1.46 4.14
CA TYR A 93 -10.09 0.29 4.72
C TYR A 93 -9.29 -0.29 5.89
N VAL A 94 -7.99 -0.37 5.76
CA VAL A 94 -7.13 -0.89 6.83
C VAL A 94 -7.21 -0.01 8.07
N CYS A 95 -7.21 1.31 7.90
CA CYS A 95 -7.39 2.26 9.00
C CYS A 95 -8.75 2.13 9.67
N HIS A 96 -9.75 1.64 8.95
CA HIS A 96 -11.07 1.40 9.51
C HIS A 96 -11.16 0.08 10.28
N TRP A 97 -10.55 -0.98 9.74
CA TRP A 97 -10.74 -2.33 10.25
C TRP A 97 -9.61 -2.82 11.17
N ASP A 98 -8.45 -2.20 11.13
CA ASP A 98 -7.31 -2.59 11.97
C ASP A 98 -7.06 -1.54 13.05
N ALA A 99 -7.07 -1.97 14.31
CA ALA A 99 -6.91 -1.07 15.45
C ALA A 99 -5.57 -0.32 15.44
N SER A 100 -4.50 -1.00 15.06
CA SER A 100 -3.16 -0.40 15.00
C SER A 100 -3.09 0.74 13.98
N PHE A 101 -3.65 0.53 12.79
CA PHE A 101 -3.70 1.57 11.76
C PHE A 101 -4.67 2.69 12.11
N CYS A 102 -5.78 2.35 12.75
CA CYS A 102 -6.72 3.35 13.25
C CYS A 102 -6.03 4.29 14.23
N ALA A 103 -5.31 3.74 15.19
CA ALA A 103 -4.57 4.52 16.18
C ALA A 103 -3.45 5.36 15.52
N TYR A 104 -2.77 4.80 14.53
CA TYR A 104 -1.73 5.52 13.80
C TYR A 104 -2.29 6.74 13.06
N LEU A 105 -3.41 6.55 12.37
CA LEU A 105 -4.07 7.65 11.66
C LEU A 105 -4.53 8.74 12.64
N ALA A 106 -5.12 8.34 13.76
CA ALA A 106 -5.55 9.26 14.80
C ALA A 106 -4.37 10.06 15.36
N LYS A 107 -3.24 9.39 15.58
CA LYS A 107 -2.02 10.04 16.05
C LYS A 107 -1.54 11.11 15.07
N LYS A 108 -1.53 10.78 13.78
CA LYS A 108 -1.11 11.73 12.75
C LYS A 108 -2.04 12.93 12.66
N ARG A 109 -3.32 12.71 12.84
CA ARG A 109 -4.30 13.82 12.87
C ARG A 109 -4.15 14.68 14.13
N ALA A 110 -3.84 14.05 15.26
CA ALA A 110 -3.58 14.79 16.50
C ALA A 110 -2.33 15.65 16.42
N GLU A 111 -1.37 15.31 15.56
CA GLU A 111 -0.21 16.14 15.25
C GLU A 111 -0.56 17.38 14.42
N GLY A 112 -1.84 17.61 14.12
CA GLY A 112 -2.31 18.73 13.33
C GLY A 112 -2.39 18.49 11.84
N LYS A 113 -2.17 17.24 11.39
CA LYS A 113 -2.23 16.91 9.96
C LYS A 113 -3.66 16.73 9.49
N HIS A 114 -4.00 17.35 8.37
CA HIS A 114 -5.27 17.13 7.72
C HIS A 114 -5.35 15.67 7.24
N TYR A 115 -6.57 15.15 7.13
CA TYR A 115 -6.81 13.76 6.69
C TYR A 115 -6.06 13.43 5.39
N ASN A 116 -6.10 14.35 4.42
CA ASN A 116 -5.44 14.16 3.13
C ASN A 116 -3.91 14.10 3.23
N VAL A 117 -3.33 14.57 4.33
CA VAL A 117 -1.90 14.48 4.62
C VAL A 117 -1.60 13.27 5.48
N ALA A 118 -2.50 12.94 6.39
CA ALA A 118 -2.34 11.79 7.30
C ALA A 118 -2.48 10.46 6.56
N LEU A 119 -3.39 10.36 5.60
CA LEU A 119 -3.63 9.13 4.86
C LEU A 119 -2.40 8.64 4.07
N PRO A 120 -1.64 9.50 3.39
CA PRO A 120 -0.38 9.07 2.77
C PRO A 120 0.62 8.47 3.75
N HIS A 121 0.68 8.95 4.98
CA HIS A 121 1.52 8.34 6.01
C HIS A 121 1.05 6.92 6.36
N ALA A 122 -0.27 6.73 6.44
CA ALA A 122 -0.83 5.40 6.67
C ALA A 122 -0.55 4.47 5.47
N ALA A 123 -0.62 4.99 4.24
CA ALA A 123 -0.28 4.23 3.04
C ALA A 123 1.18 3.79 3.05
N LYS A 124 2.10 4.64 3.46
CA LYS A 124 3.52 4.28 3.63
C LYS A 124 3.69 3.17 4.65
N LYS A 125 3.01 3.28 5.77
CA LYS A 125 3.04 2.23 6.80
C LYS A 125 2.50 0.92 6.25
N LEU A 126 1.45 0.98 5.44
CA LEU A 126 0.88 -0.20 4.80
C LEU A 126 1.86 -0.86 3.82
N VAL A 127 2.57 -0.07 3.03
CA VAL A 127 3.60 -0.59 2.11
C VAL A 127 4.71 -1.31 2.87
N ARG A 128 5.16 -0.74 3.98
CA ARG A 128 6.16 -1.37 4.84
C ARG A 128 5.67 -2.72 5.35
N LEU A 129 4.42 -2.77 5.79
CA LEU A 129 3.81 -4.01 6.26
C LEU A 129 3.71 -5.04 5.14
N ILE A 130 3.22 -4.63 3.97
CA ILE A 130 3.09 -5.52 2.80
C ILE A 130 4.45 -6.11 2.43
N PHE A 131 5.47 -5.27 2.36
CA PHE A 131 6.83 -5.70 2.03
C PHE A 131 7.36 -6.72 3.06
N ALA A 132 7.16 -6.43 4.34
CA ALA A 132 7.59 -7.32 5.41
C ALA A 132 6.89 -8.67 5.36
N LEU A 133 5.57 -8.69 5.12
CA LEU A 133 4.80 -9.92 5.04
C LEU A 133 5.20 -10.75 3.82
N GLN A 134 5.42 -10.11 2.68
CA GLN A 134 5.83 -10.82 1.47
C GLN A 134 7.24 -11.42 1.61
N ARG A 135 8.12 -10.78 2.34
CA ARG A 135 9.47 -11.31 2.59
C ARG A 135 9.46 -12.46 3.58
N SER A 136 8.67 -12.36 4.63
CA SER A 136 8.63 -13.38 5.68
C SER A 136 7.73 -14.55 5.34
N GLY A 137 6.73 -14.34 4.48
CA GLY A 137 5.70 -15.33 4.17
C GLY A 137 4.73 -15.58 5.33
N GLN A 138 4.82 -14.80 6.40
CA GLN A 138 3.99 -14.98 7.58
C GLN A 138 2.71 -14.15 7.52
N PRO A 139 1.60 -14.63 8.08
CA PRO A 139 0.37 -13.83 8.14
C PRO A 139 0.54 -12.61 9.04
N TYR A 140 -0.31 -11.63 8.84
CA TYR A 140 -0.33 -10.43 9.67
C TYR A 140 -0.71 -10.79 11.10
N CYS A 141 0.12 -10.36 12.04
CA CYS A 141 -0.13 -10.51 13.47
C CYS A 141 -0.24 -9.11 14.08
N PRO A 142 -1.44 -8.69 14.51
CA PRO A 142 -1.57 -7.36 15.13
C PRO A 142 -0.76 -7.30 16.41
N THR A 143 0.05 -6.27 16.52
CA THR A 143 0.71 -5.99 17.80
C THR A 143 -0.32 -5.41 18.76
N ALA A 144 -0.41 -6.05 19.88
CA ALA A 144 -1.32 -5.64 20.93
C ALA A 144 -1.01 -4.21 21.42
#